data_fedf214b3f6b7c21ee628ff95b609ee6
#
_entry.id   fedf214b3f6b7c21ee628ff95b609ee6
#
_cell.length_a   1.000
_cell.length_b   1.000
_cell.length_c   1.000
_cell.angle_alpha   90.00
_cell.angle_beta   90.00
_cell.angle_gamma   90.00
#
_symmetry.space_group_name_H-M   'P 1'
#
loop_
_entity.id
_entity.type
_entity.pdbx_description
1 polymer ?
#
loop_
_entity_poly.entity_id
_entity_poly.type
_entity_poly.pdbx_seq_one_letter_code
_entity_poly.pdbx_strand_id
1 'polypeptide(L)'
;LAEGAYSAALVPVFSGIVIDSTDDHEAADFVENTMSLLLFVTVGLTIIFFFGMPYIIQILAPGFPVNSEAFDLAVYFGKIIFPYLIFISLAAHFTSILNVHERFAAGAFAPAILNISFILSLYIITPYVSSAGHALSIGVLIGGIGQFLFLYRSTLYFYKPKLKFPELNERLRKFFRLFIPGVIGSGVIQLNIIIGTIIASFLPIGAISHLYYADRLNQLPLAIFGIALGVVLLPGLSKAIKSDNYETTKKL
;
A
#
# COMPACT_ATOMS: atom_id res chain seq x y z
N LEU A 1 -1.62 3.38 2.03
CA LEU A 1 -0.96 4.55 2.63
C LEU A 1 0.57 4.46 2.54
N ALA A 2 1.18 3.33 2.94
CA ALA A 2 2.62 3.13 2.78
C ALA A 2 3.06 3.18 1.31
N GLU A 3 2.24 2.67 0.40
CA GLU A 3 2.43 2.75 -1.05
C GLU A 3 2.50 4.20 -1.53
N GLY A 4 1.58 5.05 -1.09
CA GLY A 4 1.58 6.48 -1.43
C GLY A 4 2.81 7.21 -0.91
N ALA A 5 3.20 6.99 0.36
CA ALA A 5 4.40 7.56 0.95
C ALA A 5 5.68 7.07 0.25
N TYR A 6 5.72 5.79 -0.13
CA TYR A 6 6.81 5.19 -0.88
C TYR A 6 6.98 5.84 -2.25
N SER A 7 5.92 5.92 -3.04
CA SER A 7 5.93 6.57 -4.35
C SER A 7 6.29 8.05 -4.25
N ALA A 8 5.73 8.77 -3.28
CA ALA A 8 6.02 10.18 -3.05
C ALA A 8 7.49 10.47 -2.71
N ALA A 9 8.19 9.48 -2.12
CA ALA A 9 9.62 9.59 -1.82
C ALA A 9 10.50 9.10 -2.98
N LEU A 10 10.13 7.99 -3.64
CA LEU A 10 10.94 7.38 -4.68
C LEU A 10 10.92 8.19 -5.98
N VAL A 11 9.73 8.62 -6.42
CA VAL A 11 9.56 9.32 -7.71
C VAL A 11 10.44 10.57 -7.84
N PRO A 12 10.50 11.51 -6.86
CA PRO A 12 11.35 12.69 -7.00
C PRO A 12 12.86 12.38 -7.03
N VAL A 13 13.30 11.37 -6.25
CA VAL A 13 14.72 10.98 -6.23
C VAL A 13 15.10 10.30 -7.52
N PHE A 14 14.27 9.36 -7.98
CA PHE A 14 14.53 8.59 -9.19
C PHE A 14 14.40 9.42 -10.45
N SER A 15 13.41 10.31 -10.57
CA SER A 15 13.29 11.22 -11.71
C SER A 15 14.48 12.18 -11.79
N GLY A 16 14.99 12.67 -10.64
CA GLY A 16 16.21 13.47 -10.62
C GLY A 16 17.42 12.70 -11.18
N ILE A 17 17.57 11.41 -10.81
CA ILE A 17 18.65 10.58 -11.34
C ILE A 17 18.51 10.39 -12.86
N VAL A 18 17.30 10.10 -13.34
CA VAL A 18 17.04 9.87 -14.78
C VAL A 18 17.30 11.15 -15.62
N ILE A 19 17.07 12.34 -15.04
CA ILE A 19 17.31 13.62 -15.74
C ILE A 19 18.78 14.02 -15.68
N ASP A 20 19.42 13.87 -14.51
CA ASP A 20 20.77 14.41 -14.25
C ASP A 20 21.88 13.46 -14.73
N SER A 21 21.64 12.14 -14.75
CA SER A 21 22.64 11.16 -15.13
C SER A 21 22.58 10.84 -16.63
N THR A 22 23.74 10.93 -17.27
CA THR A 22 23.95 10.40 -18.62
C THR A 22 24.27 8.90 -18.62
N ASP A 23 24.32 8.29 -17.43
CA ASP A 23 24.67 6.88 -17.21
C ASP A 23 23.48 6.09 -16.71
N ASP A 24 22.98 5.19 -17.55
CA ASP A 24 21.87 4.26 -17.21
C ASP A 24 22.21 3.34 -16.02
N HIS A 25 23.50 3.12 -15.74
CA HIS A 25 23.94 2.30 -14.63
C HIS A 25 23.56 2.89 -13.26
N GLU A 26 23.58 4.20 -13.13
CA GLU A 26 23.30 4.89 -11.89
C GLU A 26 21.81 4.82 -11.52
N ALA A 27 20.95 4.94 -12.52
CA ALA A 27 19.51 4.79 -12.38
C ALA A 27 19.15 3.34 -12.02
N ALA A 28 19.75 2.36 -12.69
CA ALA A 28 19.56 0.94 -12.41
C ALA A 28 20.04 0.59 -10.99
N ASP A 29 21.21 1.10 -10.58
CA ASP A 29 21.78 0.86 -9.24
C ASP A 29 20.85 1.35 -8.13
N PHE A 30 20.26 2.54 -8.28
CA PHE A 30 19.32 3.08 -7.30
C PHE A 30 18.04 2.24 -7.20
N VAL A 31 17.48 1.82 -8.34
CA VAL A 31 16.28 0.97 -8.39
C VAL A 31 16.54 -0.38 -7.73
N GLU A 32 17.66 -1.03 -8.06
CA GLU A 32 18.05 -2.33 -7.51
C GLU A 32 18.30 -2.25 -6.00
N ASN A 33 18.94 -1.16 -5.55
CA ASN A 33 19.26 -0.95 -4.14
C ASN A 33 17.98 -0.71 -3.30
N THR A 34 17.08 0.14 -3.78
CA THR A 34 15.80 0.41 -3.11
C THR A 34 14.88 -0.80 -3.12
N MET A 35 14.84 -1.57 -4.21
CA MET A 35 14.08 -2.82 -4.31
C MET A 35 14.60 -3.87 -3.33
N SER A 36 15.91 -4.07 -3.29
CA SER A 36 16.55 -5.06 -2.42
C SER A 36 16.31 -4.73 -0.94
N LEU A 37 16.48 -3.46 -0.57
CA LEU A 37 16.19 -3.01 0.79
C LEU A 37 14.73 -3.23 1.17
N LEU A 38 13.79 -2.85 0.28
CA LEU A 38 12.37 -3.04 0.48
C LEU A 38 12.02 -4.51 0.69
N LEU A 39 12.61 -5.40 -0.14
CA LEU A 39 12.43 -6.83 -0.02
C LEU A 39 12.97 -7.36 1.31
N PHE A 40 14.19 -6.98 1.70
CA PHE A 40 14.78 -7.38 2.99
C PHE A 40 13.91 -6.97 4.17
N VAL A 41 13.46 -5.71 4.19
CA VAL A 41 12.62 -5.18 5.27
C VAL A 41 11.27 -5.89 5.30
N THR A 42 10.60 -6.03 4.16
CA THR A 42 9.25 -6.64 4.11
C THR A 42 9.27 -8.14 4.39
N VAL A 43 10.30 -8.87 3.95
CA VAL A 43 10.49 -10.29 4.30
C VAL A 43 10.78 -10.42 5.79
N GLY A 44 11.69 -9.62 6.36
CA GLY A 44 11.96 -9.61 7.79
C GLY A 44 10.72 -9.33 8.63
N LEU A 45 9.96 -8.30 8.27
CA LEU A 45 8.67 -7.99 8.90
C LEU A 45 7.69 -9.15 8.76
N THR A 46 7.60 -9.76 7.58
CA THR A 46 6.69 -10.89 7.33
C THR A 46 7.01 -12.06 8.26
N ILE A 47 8.29 -12.39 8.44
CA ILE A 47 8.73 -13.46 9.35
C ILE A 47 8.37 -13.12 10.80
N ILE A 48 8.70 -11.90 11.25
CA ILE A 48 8.43 -11.44 12.62
C ILE A 48 6.92 -11.49 12.90
N PHE A 49 6.10 -10.96 11.99
CA PHE A 49 4.67 -10.90 12.17
C PHE A 49 3.98 -12.26 12.01
N PHE A 50 4.52 -13.14 11.16
CA PHE A 50 4.00 -14.50 11.02
C PHE A 50 4.07 -15.27 12.36
N PHE A 51 5.21 -15.22 13.04
CA PHE A 51 5.39 -15.85 14.34
C PHE A 51 4.73 -15.05 15.48
N GLY A 52 4.74 -13.72 15.39
CA GLY A 52 4.15 -12.81 16.35
C GLY A 52 2.63 -12.60 16.20
N MET A 53 1.96 -13.21 15.21
CA MET A 53 0.56 -12.95 14.90
C MET A 53 -0.39 -13.08 16.10
N PRO A 54 -0.27 -14.08 17.00
CA PRO A 54 -1.13 -14.15 18.17
C PRO A 54 -1.04 -12.91 19.06
N TYR A 55 0.15 -12.38 19.27
CA TYR A 55 0.36 -11.16 20.09
C TYR A 55 -0.19 -9.92 19.38
N ILE A 56 -0.04 -9.87 18.06
CA ILE A 56 -0.57 -8.76 17.26
C ILE A 56 -2.09 -8.72 17.34
N ILE A 57 -2.76 -9.86 17.22
CA ILE A 57 -4.22 -9.93 17.35
C ILE A 57 -4.67 -9.55 18.76
N GLN A 58 -3.94 -9.95 19.82
CA GLN A 58 -4.23 -9.52 21.19
C GLN A 58 -4.15 -7.98 21.35
N ILE A 59 -3.23 -7.32 20.64
CA ILE A 59 -3.10 -5.85 20.66
C ILE A 59 -4.20 -5.18 19.83
N LEU A 60 -4.50 -5.71 18.65
CA LEU A 60 -5.44 -5.10 17.70
C LEU A 60 -6.91 -5.41 18.00
N ALA A 61 -7.18 -6.54 18.63
CA ALA A 61 -8.52 -6.99 18.99
C ALA A 61 -8.54 -7.62 20.40
N PRO A 62 -8.22 -6.85 21.46
CA PRO A 62 -8.13 -7.36 22.83
C PRO A 62 -9.49 -7.85 23.37
N GLY A 63 -10.59 -7.45 22.74
CA GLY A 63 -11.94 -7.95 23.08
C GLY A 63 -12.21 -9.38 22.61
N PHE A 64 -11.33 -9.99 21.80
CA PHE A 64 -11.43 -11.39 21.45
C PHE A 64 -10.76 -12.25 22.52
N PRO A 65 -11.48 -13.11 23.25
CA PRO A 65 -10.86 -13.99 24.21
C PRO A 65 -9.84 -14.91 23.54
N VAL A 66 -8.67 -15.07 24.18
CA VAL A 66 -7.65 -16.02 23.71
C VAL A 66 -8.25 -17.42 23.64
N ASN A 67 -7.96 -18.17 22.58
CA ASN A 67 -8.53 -19.47 22.25
C ASN A 67 -10.04 -19.43 21.91
N SER A 68 -10.62 -18.28 21.61
CA SER A 68 -11.93 -18.21 20.99
C SER A 68 -11.83 -18.48 19.47
N GLU A 69 -12.90 -18.97 18.87
CA GLU A 69 -12.96 -19.18 17.43
C GLU A 69 -12.61 -17.91 16.63
N ALA A 70 -13.11 -16.75 17.08
CA ALA A 70 -12.82 -15.46 16.47
C ALA A 70 -11.33 -15.11 16.54
N PHE A 71 -10.67 -15.35 17.67
CA PHE A 71 -9.24 -15.13 17.85
C PHE A 71 -8.42 -16.06 16.95
N ASP A 72 -8.72 -17.36 16.97
CA ASP A 72 -8.00 -18.37 16.20
C ASP A 72 -8.12 -18.13 14.69
N LEU A 73 -9.31 -17.77 14.20
CA LEU A 73 -9.53 -17.39 12.81
C LEU A 73 -8.79 -16.11 12.44
N ALA A 74 -8.78 -15.09 13.31
CA ALA A 74 -8.05 -13.85 13.06
C ALA A 74 -6.54 -14.10 12.95
N VAL A 75 -5.97 -14.93 13.84
CA VAL A 75 -4.57 -15.35 13.80
C VAL A 75 -4.27 -16.14 12.52
N TYR A 76 -5.12 -17.08 12.17
CA TYR A 76 -4.96 -17.94 11.00
C TYR A 76 -5.00 -17.10 9.70
N PHE A 77 -6.02 -16.27 9.52
CA PHE A 77 -6.13 -15.39 8.35
C PHE A 77 -5.00 -14.38 8.29
N GLY A 78 -4.61 -13.81 9.43
CA GLY A 78 -3.49 -12.90 9.53
C GLY A 78 -2.20 -13.53 9.01
N LYS A 79 -1.89 -14.76 9.38
CA LYS A 79 -0.71 -15.49 8.90
C LYS A 79 -0.74 -15.74 7.39
N ILE A 80 -1.90 -16.03 6.80
CA ILE A 80 -2.04 -16.24 5.35
C ILE A 80 -1.92 -14.91 4.60
N ILE A 81 -2.55 -13.84 5.10
CA ILE A 81 -2.62 -12.56 4.40
C ILE A 81 -1.31 -11.79 4.52
N PHE A 82 -0.58 -11.90 5.64
CA PHE A 82 0.57 -11.03 5.91
C PHE A 82 1.70 -11.10 4.85
N PRO A 83 2.02 -12.26 4.23
CA PRO A 83 2.97 -12.33 3.11
C PRO A 83 2.60 -11.44 1.90
N TYR A 84 1.34 -11.04 1.77
CA TYR A 84 0.90 -10.06 0.77
C TYR A 84 1.66 -8.74 0.87
N LEU A 85 2.14 -8.38 2.08
CA LEU A 85 2.94 -7.18 2.30
C LEU A 85 4.16 -7.10 1.36
N ILE A 86 4.83 -8.24 1.11
CA ILE A 86 5.98 -8.30 0.21
C ILE A 86 5.56 -7.93 -1.22
N PHE A 87 4.48 -8.53 -1.70
CA PHE A 87 4.04 -8.35 -3.08
C PHE A 87 3.48 -6.95 -3.34
N ILE A 88 2.68 -6.40 -2.42
CA ILE A 88 2.14 -5.04 -2.57
C ILE A 88 3.23 -3.97 -2.46
N SER A 89 4.24 -4.18 -1.62
CA SER A 89 5.38 -3.27 -1.50
C SER A 89 6.22 -3.26 -2.77
N LEU A 90 6.49 -4.42 -3.35
CA LEU A 90 7.18 -4.53 -4.64
C LEU A 90 6.32 -3.98 -5.79
N ALA A 91 5.00 -4.17 -5.75
CA ALA A 91 4.07 -3.56 -6.70
C ALA A 91 4.14 -2.03 -6.65
N ALA A 92 4.18 -1.43 -5.45
CA ALA A 92 4.37 0.01 -5.26
C ALA A 92 5.71 0.50 -5.83
N HIS A 93 6.78 -0.28 -5.63
CA HIS A 93 8.10 0.02 -6.20
C HIS A 93 8.05 0.07 -7.73
N PHE A 94 7.52 -0.96 -8.38
CA PHE A 94 7.43 -1.01 -9.84
C PHE A 94 6.46 0.04 -10.41
N THR A 95 5.34 0.30 -9.73
CA THR A 95 4.43 1.40 -10.10
C THR A 95 5.17 2.74 -10.07
N SER A 96 6.00 2.98 -9.07
CA SER A 96 6.77 4.23 -8.96
C SER A 96 7.77 4.39 -10.11
N ILE A 97 8.44 3.31 -10.51
CA ILE A 97 9.35 3.30 -11.67
C ILE A 97 8.57 3.60 -12.96
N LEU A 98 7.43 2.93 -13.17
CA LEU A 98 6.58 3.14 -14.34
C LEU A 98 6.05 4.58 -14.41
N ASN A 99 5.71 5.18 -13.26
CA ASN A 99 5.27 6.57 -13.18
C ASN A 99 6.34 7.57 -13.62
N VAL A 100 7.61 7.32 -13.28
CA VAL A 100 8.74 8.17 -13.77
C VAL A 100 8.89 8.09 -15.30
N HIS A 101 8.54 6.94 -15.87
CA HIS A 101 8.52 6.74 -17.33
C HIS A 101 7.17 7.06 -17.98
N GLU A 102 6.29 7.80 -17.28
CA GLU A 102 4.95 8.22 -17.77
C GLU A 102 4.02 7.05 -18.16
N ARG A 103 4.24 5.85 -17.59
CA ARG A 103 3.44 4.63 -17.84
C ARG A 103 2.45 4.38 -16.70
N PHE A 104 1.49 5.27 -16.53
CA PHE A 104 0.53 5.25 -15.43
C PHE A 104 -0.51 4.11 -15.52
N ALA A 105 -0.82 3.64 -16.72
CA ALA A 105 -1.90 2.68 -16.96
C ALA A 105 -1.70 1.35 -16.21
N ALA A 106 -0.46 0.84 -16.15
CA ALA A 106 -0.18 -0.42 -15.47
C ALA A 106 -0.40 -0.32 -13.95
N GLY A 107 0.08 0.77 -13.32
CA GLY A 107 -0.17 1.02 -11.90
C GLY A 107 -1.65 1.20 -11.58
N ALA A 108 -2.40 1.93 -12.44
CA ALA A 108 -3.82 2.14 -12.28
C ALA A 108 -4.64 0.84 -12.44
N PHE A 109 -4.17 -0.12 -13.25
CA PHE A 109 -4.85 -1.39 -13.46
C PHE A 109 -4.55 -2.42 -12.36
N ALA A 110 -3.42 -2.33 -11.68
CA ALA A 110 -3.01 -3.32 -10.68
C ALA A 110 -4.08 -3.61 -9.60
N PRO A 111 -4.81 -2.64 -9.02
CA PRO A 111 -5.88 -2.93 -8.07
C PRO A 111 -7.01 -3.79 -8.63
N ALA A 112 -7.28 -3.73 -9.95
CA ALA A 112 -8.30 -4.56 -10.59
C ALA A 112 -7.93 -6.05 -10.52
N ILE A 113 -6.64 -6.40 -10.59
CA ILE A 113 -6.14 -7.77 -10.46
C ILE A 113 -6.51 -8.35 -9.08
N LEU A 114 -6.35 -7.55 -8.02
CA LEU A 114 -6.72 -7.97 -6.67
C LEU A 114 -8.23 -8.21 -6.55
N ASN A 115 -9.04 -7.31 -7.08
CA ASN A 115 -10.50 -7.46 -7.07
C ASN A 115 -10.98 -8.68 -7.87
N ILE A 116 -10.38 -8.93 -9.02
CA ILE A 116 -10.64 -10.14 -9.83
C ILE A 116 -10.24 -11.38 -9.02
N SER A 117 -9.09 -11.36 -8.36
CA SER A 117 -8.64 -12.47 -7.51
C SER A 117 -9.62 -12.76 -6.37
N PHE A 118 -10.20 -11.73 -5.74
CA PHE A 118 -11.23 -11.90 -4.71
C PHE A 118 -12.48 -12.59 -5.27
N ILE A 119 -12.99 -12.12 -6.40
CA ILE A 119 -14.18 -12.68 -7.03
C ILE A 119 -13.93 -14.15 -7.42
N LEU A 120 -12.80 -14.41 -8.06
CA LEU A 120 -12.44 -15.78 -8.48
C LEU A 120 -12.23 -16.69 -7.27
N SER A 121 -11.60 -16.21 -6.20
CA SER A 121 -11.38 -16.99 -4.98
C SER A 121 -12.69 -17.35 -4.30
N LEU A 122 -13.62 -16.42 -4.21
CA LEU A 122 -14.94 -16.69 -3.64
C LEU A 122 -15.71 -17.71 -4.45
N TYR A 123 -15.61 -17.67 -5.79
CA TYR A 123 -16.35 -18.58 -6.65
C TYR A 123 -15.70 -19.96 -6.75
N ILE A 124 -14.37 -20.01 -6.89
CA ILE A 124 -13.63 -21.24 -7.17
C ILE A 124 -13.19 -21.95 -5.89
N ILE A 125 -12.70 -21.19 -4.87
CA ILE A 125 -12.04 -21.78 -3.69
C ILE A 125 -13.03 -22.06 -2.57
N THR A 126 -14.11 -21.28 -2.41
CA THR A 126 -15.08 -21.46 -1.31
C THR A 126 -15.63 -22.89 -1.21
N PRO A 127 -15.92 -23.64 -2.31
CA PRO A 127 -16.40 -25.02 -2.19
C PRO A 127 -15.38 -26.01 -1.58
N TYR A 128 -14.11 -25.65 -1.53
CA TYR A 128 -13.01 -26.52 -1.08
C TYR A 128 -12.45 -26.12 0.28
N VAL A 129 -12.96 -25.04 0.89
CA VAL A 129 -12.47 -24.53 2.18
C VAL A 129 -13.62 -24.37 3.18
N SER A 130 -13.27 -24.24 4.46
CA SER A 130 -14.25 -24.21 5.56
C SER A 130 -15.12 -22.96 5.60
N SER A 131 -14.68 -21.83 5.02
CA SER A 131 -15.46 -20.59 4.98
C SER A 131 -15.00 -19.65 3.87
N ALA A 132 -15.87 -18.69 3.53
CA ALA A 132 -15.50 -17.60 2.58
C ALA A 132 -14.27 -16.80 3.05
N GLY A 133 -14.02 -16.69 4.36
CA GLY A 133 -12.82 -16.06 4.92
C GLY A 133 -11.53 -16.75 4.50
N HIS A 134 -11.51 -18.09 4.44
CA HIS A 134 -10.38 -18.86 3.96
C HIS A 134 -10.14 -18.61 2.46
N ALA A 135 -11.22 -18.63 1.67
CA ALA A 135 -11.12 -18.35 0.23
C ALA A 135 -10.57 -16.95 -0.04
N LEU A 136 -11.08 -15.93 0.68
CA LEU A 136 -10.61 -14.55 0.55
C LEU A 136 -9.16 -14.38 0.98
N SER A 137 -8.74 -15.01 2.07
CA SER A 137 -7.34 -14.94 2.54
C SER A 137 -6.36 -15.46 1.51
N ILE A 138 -6.69 -16.58 0.86
CA ILE A 138 -5.91 -17.14 -0.26
C ILE A 138 -5.99 -16.18 -1.47
N GLY A 139 -7.17 -15.62 -1.74
CA GLY A 139 -7.39 -14.67 -2.81
C GLY A 139 -6.54 -13.40 -2.71
N VAL A 140 -6.33 -12.87 -1.49
CA VAL A 140 -5.41 -11.75 -1.24
C VAL A 140 -4.01 -12.10 -1.70
N LEU A 141 -3.52 -13.27 -1.33
CA LEU A 141 -2.15 -13.70 -1.65
C LEU A 141 -1.98 -13.91 -3.16
N ILE A 142 -2.91 -14.61 -3.80
CA ILE A 142 -2.91 -14.82 -5.26
C ILE A 142 -2.98 -13.47 -5.98
N GLY A 143 -3.85 -12.57 -5.55
CA GLY A 143 -3.98 -11.23 -6.10
C GLY A 143 -2.69 -10.41 -5.97
N GLY A 144 -2.02 -10.48 -4.82
CA GLY A 144 -0.73 -9.83 -4.59
C GLY A 144 0.36 -10.35 -5.52
N ILE A 145 0.47 -11.66 -5.66
CA ILE A 145 1.39 -12.29 -6.61
C ILE A 145 1.07 -11.84 -8.04
N GLY A 146 -0.21 -11.83 -8.41
CA GLY A 146 -0.66 -11.37 -9.73
C GLY A 146 -0.32 -9.91 -10.01
N GLN A 147 -0.55 -9.01 -9.05
CA GLN A 147 -0.17 -7.60 -9.14
C GLN A 147 1.34 -7.43 -9.33
N PHE A 148 2.12 -8.11 -8.49
CA PHE A 148 3.57 -8.10 -8.57
C PHE A 148 4.07 -8.57 -9.93
N LEU A 149 3.63 -9.73 -10.41
CA LEU A 149 4.06 -10.30 -11.70
C LEU A 149 3.68 -9.39 -12.87
N PHE A 150 2.49 -8.82 -12.86
CA PHE A 150 2.01 -7.91 -13.89
C PHE A 150 2.88 -6.64 -13.96
N LEU A 151 3.13 -5.99 -12.83
CA LEU A 151 3.94 -4.78 -12.76
C LEU A 151 5.42 -5.05 -13.02
N TYR A 152 5.97 -6.14 -12.49
CA TYR A 152 7.33 -6.57 -12.79
C TYR A 152 7.53 -6.74 -14.30
N ARG A 153 6.63 -7.48 -14.97
CA ARG A 153 6.69 -7.66 -16.42
C ARG A 153 6.60 -6.34 -17.19
N SER A 154 5.76 -5.43 -16.73
CA SER A 154 5.65 -4.10 -17.34
C SER A 154 6.93 -3.26 -17.18
N THR A 155 7.65 -3.45 -16.07
CA THR A 155 8.90 -2.75 -15.78
C THR A 155 10.10 -3.31 -16.56
N LEU A 156 10.06 -4.59 -16.97
CA LEU A 156 11.14 -5.24 -17.71
C LEU A 156 11.48 -4.55 -19.05
N TYR A 157 10.60 -3.73 -19.56
CA TYR A 157 10.85 -2.92 -20.76
C TYR A 157 11.93 -1.85 -20.51
N PHE A 158 12.00 -1.33 -19.29
CA PHE A 158 12.93 -0.26 -18.90
C PHE A 158 14.14 -0.80 -18.14
N TYR A 159 13.89 -1.67 -17.18
CA TYR A 159 14.90 -2.21 -16.26
C TYR A 159 14.70 -3.70 -16.07
N LYS A 160 15.83 -4.41 -15.96
CA LYS A 160 15.89 -5.81 -15.51
C LYS A 160 16.45 -5.81 -14.09
N PRO A 161 15.62 -5.53 -13.07
CA PRO A 161 16.11 -5.35 -11.70
C PRO A 161 16.77 -6.61 -11.18
N LYS A 162 17.95 -6.46 -10.59
CA LYS A 162 18.72 -7.52 -9.94
C LYS A 162 18.67 -7.31 -8.44
N LEU A 163 18.62 -8.41 -7.71
CA LEU A 163 18.77 -8.39 -6.27
C LEU A 163 20.24 -8.22 -5.93
N LYS A 164 20.53 -7.29 -5.04
CA LYS A 164 21.86 -7.06 -4.47
C LYS A 164 21.77 -6.82 -2.97
N PHE A 165 22.89 -6.87 -2.29
CA PHE A 165 22.90 -6.42 -0.89
C PHE A 165 22.66 -4.90 -0.86
N PRO A 166 21.68 -4.42 -0.04
CA PRO A 166 21.37 -3.01 0.01
C PRO A 166 22.53 -2.22 0.62
N GLU A 167 22.94 -1.17 -0.08
CA GLU A 167 24.00 -0.25 0.32
C GLU A 167 23.42 1.10 0.72
N LEU A 168 23.79 1.62 1.90
CA LEU A 168 23.33 2.90 2.40
C LEU A 168 24.13 4.05 1.75
N ASN A 169 23.86 4.34 0.49
CA ASN A 169 24.44 5.46 -0.25
C ASN A 169 23.69 6.78 -0.03
N GLU A 170 24.22 7.87 -0.56
CA GLU A 170 23.67 9.22 -0.37
C GLU A 170 22.26 9.38 -0.95
N ARG A 171 21.96 8.68 -2.05
CA ARG A 171 20.65 8.68 -2.72
C ARG A 171 19.60 7.95 -1.88
N LEU A 172 19.99 6.82 -1.30
CA LEU A 172 19.10 6.07 -0.39
C LEU A 172 18.83 6.89 0.88
N ARG A 173 19.82 7.66 1.39
CA ARG A 173 19.59 8.61 2.50
C ARG A 173 18.61 9.73 2.12
N LYS A 174 18.71 10.26 0.89
CA LYS A 174 17.77 11.25 0.36
C LYS A 174 16.35 10.67 0.27
N PHE A 175 16.21 9.44 -0.22
CA PHE A 175 14.94 8.71 -0.22
C PHE A 175 14.35 8.60 1.19
N PHE A 176 15.12 8.14 2.18
CA PHE A 176 14.62 8.03 3.57
C PHE A 176 14.23 9.36 4.19
N ARG A 177 14.94 10.43 3.87
CA ARG A 177 14.59 11.78 4.35
C ARG A 177 13.22 12.24 3.87
N LEU A 178 12.77 11.78 2.71
CA LEU A 178 11.42 12.03 2.19
C LEU A 178 10.41 11.00 2.69
N PHE A 179 10.81 9.72 2.75
CA PHE A 179 9.93 8.61 3.08
C PHE A 179 9.47 8.63 4.54
N ILE A 180 10.37 8.83 5.50
CA ILE A 180 10.04 8.78 6.93
C ILE A 180 8.98 9.81 7.34
N PRO A 181 9.08 11.10 6.98
CA PRO A 181 8.02 12.07 7.26
C PRO A 181 6.69 11.72 6.60
N GLY A 182 6.73 11.18 5.37
CA GLY A 182 5.54 10.71 4.65
C GLY A 182 4.82 9.56 5.37
N VAL A 183 5.58 8.60 5.90
CA VAL A 183 5.04 7.48 6.69
C VAL A 183 4.44 7.99 8.01
N ILE A 184 5.12 8.89 8.71
CA ILE A 184 4.61 9.47 9.97
C ILE A 184 3.31 10.23 9.70
N GLY A 185 3.26 11.07 8.65
CA GLY A 185 2.06 11.82 8.29
C GLY A 185 0.86 10.93 7.94
N SER A 186 1.09 9.86 7.17
CA SER A 186 0.04 8.89 6.83
C SER A 186 -0.33 7.96 8.00
N GLY A 187 0.57 7.77 8.96
CA GLY A 187 0.39 6.91 10.13
C GLY A 187 -0.71 7.41 11.07
N VAL A 188 -0.92 8.72 11.16
CA VAL A 188 -1.97 9.31 12.02
C VAL A 188 -3.36 8.78 11.67
N ILE A 189 -3.68 8.72 10.37
CA ILE A 189 -4.97 8.17 9.89
C ILE A 189 -5.09 6.69 10.26
N GLN A 190 -3.98 5.95 10.16
CA GLN A 190 -3.95 4.53 10.49
C GLN A 190 -4.17 4.27 11.98
N LEU A 191 -3.66 5.13 12.86
CA LEU A 191 -3.91 5.05 14.31
C LEU A 191 -5.40 5.15 14.62
N ASN A 192 -6.14 6.02 13.95
CA ASN A 192 -7.58 6.14 14.13
C ASN A 192 -8.30 4.81 13.78
N ILE A 193 -7.93 4.16 12.69
CA ILE A 193 -8.50 2.86 12.28
C ILE A 193 -8.16 1.78 13.32
N ILE A 194 -6.92 1.75 13.81
CA ILE A 194 -6.48 0.81 14.84
C ILE A 194 -7.28 0.99 16.12
N ILE A 195 -7.41 2.22 16.62
CA ILE A 195 -8.19 2.52 17.84
C ILE A 195 -9.66 2.12 17.64
N GLY A 196 -10.25 2.44 16.50
CA GLY A 196 -11.61 2.04 16.16
C GLY A 196 -11.78 0.52 16.17
N THR A 197 -10.82 -0.23 15.64
CA THR A 197 -10.82 -1.70 15.64
C THR A 197 -10.69 -2.26 17.06
N ILE A 198 -9.81 -1.69 17.88
CA ILE A 198 -9.64 -2.08 19.29
C ILE A 198 -10.97 -1.92 20.05
N ILE A 199 -11.62 -0.76 19.93
CA ILE A 199 -12.91 -0.50 20.58
C ILE A 199 -13.98 -1.45 20.04
N ALA A 200 -14.07 -1.64 18.73
CA ALA A 200 -15.07 -2.51 18.13
C ALA A 200 -14.88 -3.99 18.49
N SER A 201 -13.67 -4.41 18.90
CA SER A 201 -13.40 -5.79 19.32
C SER A 201 -14.13 -6.18 20.63
N PHE A 202 -14.49 -5.20 21.47
CA PHE A 202 -15.26 -5.42 22.72
C PHE A 202 -16.78 -5.46 22.49
N LEU A 203 -17.23 -5.16 21.28
CA LEU A 203 -18.64 -5.16 20.91
C LEU A 203 -19.08 -6.54 20.40
N PRO A 204 -20.40 -6.81 20.25
CA PRO A 204 -20.88 -8.08 19.73
C PRO A 204 -20.24 -8.49 18.41
N ILE A 205 -20.21 -9.80 18.15
CA ILE A 205 -19.68 -10.38 16.92
C ILE A 205 -20.26 -9.68 15.69
N GLY A 206 -19.40 -9.28 14.76
CA GLY A 206 -19.77 -8.54 13.55
C GLY A 206 -19.56 -7.03 13.64
N ALA A 207 -19.36 -6.44 14.81
CA ALA A 207 -19.18 -4.99 14.97
C ALA A 207 -18.03 -4.42 14.13
N ILE A 208 -16.89 -5.12 14.08
CA ILE A 208 -15.74 -4.73 13.24
C ILE A 208 -16.14 -4.71 11.76
N SER A 209 -16.87 -5.71 11.30
CA SER A 209 -17.35 -5.78 9.91
C SER A 209 -18.34 -4.67 9.59
N HIS A 210 -19.28 -4.38 10.50
CA HIS A 210 -20.22 -3.28 10.34
C HIS A 210 -19.51 -1.92 10.27
N LEU A 211 -18.52 -1.70 11.13
CA LEU A 211 -17.69 -0.49 11.10
C LEU A 211 -16.96 -0.35 9.75
N TYR A 212 -16.39 -1.44 9.26
CA TYR A 212 -15.71 -1.45 7.96
C TYR A 212 -16.65 -1.13 6.80
N TYR A 213 -17.85 -1.71 6.76
CA TYR A 213 -18.84 -1.42 5.72
C TYR A 213 -19.33 0.03 5.79
N ALA A 214 -19.58 0.54 6.99
CA ALA A 214 -19.98 1.93 7.19
C ALA A 214 -18.90 2.90 6.69
N ASP A 215 -17.61 2.62 7.00
CA ASP A 215 -16.49 3.41 6.50
C ASP A 215 -16.39 3.38 4.99
N ARG A 216 -16.58 2.22 4.35
CA ARG A 216 -16.60 2.11 2.87
C ARG A 216 -17.72 2.92 2.23
N LEU A 217 -18.92 2.90 2.82
CA LEU A 217 -20.04 3.73 2.32
C LEU A 217 -19.75 5.21 2.48
N ASN A 218 -19.13 5.64 3.59
CA ASN A 218 -18.73 7.03 3.82
C ASN A 218 -17.62 7.49 2.85
N GLN A 219 -16.72 6.60 2.48
CA GLN A 219 -15.64 6.92 1.53
C GLN A 219 -16.15 7.23 0.11
N LEU A 220 -17.30 6.69 -0.32
CA LEU A 220 -17.83 6.92 -1.67
C LEU A 220 -18.14 8.41 -1.93
N PRO A 221 -18.97 9.11 -1.12
CA PRO A 221 -19.18 10.54 -1.29
C PRO A 221 -17.89 11.35 -1.14
N LEU A 222 -17.04 10.98 -0.18
CA LEU A 222 -15.77 11.68 0.03
C LEU A 222 -14.85 11.59 -1.18
N ALA A 223 -14.77 10.42 -1.84
CA ALA A 223 -13.97 10.24 -3.05
C ALA A 223 -14.55 11.04 -4.23
N ILE A 224 -15.87 10.99 -4.42
CA ILE A 224 -16.53 11.65 -5.57
C ILE A 224 -16.46 13.17 -5.43
N PHE A 225 -16.79 13.72 -4.28
CA PHE A 225 -16.88 15.17 -4.09
C PHE A 225 -15.57 15.76 -3.53
N GLY A 226 -15.00 15.18 -2.48
CA GLY A 226 -13.86 15.75 -1.80
C GLY A 226 -12.58 15.70 -2.64
N ILE A 227 -12.24 14.55 -3.20
CA ILE A 227 -11.03 14.39 -4.01
C ILE A 227 -11.19 15.13 -5.36
N ALA A 228 -12.36 15.01 -6.01
CA ALA A 228 -12.59 15.69 -7.28
C ALA A 228 -12.50 17.20 -7.14
N LEU A 229 -13.13 17.80 -6.12
CA LEU A 229 -13.02 19.23 -5.83
C LEU A 229 -11.58 19.63 -5.50
N GLY A 230 -10.87 18.83 -4.72
CA GLY A 230 -9.45 19.09 -4.42
C GLY A 230 -8.59 19.15 -5.68
N VAL A 231 -8.74 18.19 -6.59
CA VAL A 231 -7.99 18.16 -7.86
C VAL A 231 -8.29 19.37 -8.75
N VAL A 232 -9.55 19.83 -8.79
CA VAL A 232 -9.96 20.97 -9.63
C VAL A 232 -9.58 22.30 -8.99
N LEU A 233 -9.77 22.46 -7.67
CA LEU A 233 -9.58 23.74 -7.00
C LEU A 233 -8.12 24.04 -6.65
N LEU A 234 -7.31 23.03 -6.30
CA LEU A 234 -5.90 23.22 -5.88
C LEU A 234 -5.05 23.97 -6.92
N PRO A 235 -5.08 23.64 -8.22
CA PRO A 235 -4.30 24.38 -9.21
C PRO A 235 -4.75 25.85 -9.36
N GLY A 236 -6.08 26.09 -9.28
CA GLY A 236 -6.64 27.43 -9.32
C GLY A 236 -6.25 28.28 -8.13
N LEU A 237 -6.37 27.73 -6.92
CA LEU A 237 -5.95 28.38 -5.68
C LEU A 237 -4.44 28.66 -5.64
N SER A 238 -3.63 27.69 -6.08
CA SER A 238 -2.17 27.86 -6.12
C SER A 238 -1.74 28.97 -7.08
N LYS A 239 -2.42 29.12 -8.24
CA LYS A 239 -2.17 30.22 -9.17
C LYS A 239 -2.63 31.56 -8.61
N ALA A 240 -3.81 31.61 -8.00
CA ALA A 240 -4.38 32.83 -7.41
C ALA A 240 -3.49 33.35 -6.27
N ILE A 241 -2.99 32.49 -5.41
CA ILE A 241 -2.08 32.87 -4.31
C ILE A 241 -0.75 33.38 -4.86
N LYS A 242 -0.17 32.71 -5.88
CA LYS A 242 1.10 33.15 -6.49
C LYS A 242 0.99 34.48 -7.24
N SER A 243 -0.19 34.81 -7.77
CA SER A 243 -0.45 36.08 -8.48
C SER A 243 -0.88 37.22 -7.57
N ASP A 244 -0.89 37.05 -6.25
CA ASP A 244 -1.35 38.01 -5.25
C ASP A 244 -2.79 38.56 -5.51
N ASN A 245 -3.60 37.77 -6.23
CA ASN A 245 -4.92 38.16 -6.65
C ASN A 245 -5.98 37.61 -5.67
N TYR A 246 -6.14 38.30 -4.55
CA TYR A 246 -7.09 37.94 -3.46
C TYR A 246 -8.56 37.90 -3.92
N GLU A 247 -8.93 38.68 -4.94
CA GLU A 247 -10.30 38.69 -5.48
C GLU A 247 -10.67 37.37 -6.15
N THR A 248 -9.71 36.74 -6.85
CA THR A 248 -9.91 35.45 -7.51
C THR A 248 -9.95 34.31 -6.48
N THR A 249 -9.21 34.44 -5.38
CA THR A 249 -9.19 33.45 -4.30
C THR A 249 -10.52 33.37 -3.54
N LYS A 250 -11.26 34.50 -3.46
CA LYS A 250 -12.59 34.56 -2.82
C LYS A 250 -13.74 34.01 -3.68
N LYS A 251 -13.54 33.86 -4.98
CA LYS A 251 -14.56 33.39 -5.93
C LYS A 251 -14.43 31.89 -6.25
N LEU A 252 -13.33 31.24 -5.83
CA LEU A 252 -13.10 29.80 -5.92
C LEU A 252 -13.49 29.11 -4.63
#